data_a412858227fef7dd5f099c3e652b7e17
#
_entry.id   a412858227fef7dd5f099c3e652b7e17
#
_cell.length_a   1.000
_cell.length_b   1.000
_cell.length_c   1.000
_cell.angle_alpha   90.00
_cell.angle_beta   90.00
_cell.angle_gamma   90.00
#
_symmetry.space_group_name_H-M   'P 1'
#
loop_
_entity.id
_entity.type
_entity.pdbx_description
1 polymer ?
#
loop_
_entity_poly.entity_id
_entity_poly.type
_entity_poly.pdbx_seq_one_letter_code
_entity_poly.pdbx_strand_id
1 'polypeptide(L)'
;MRTAVKSPINNRQRIGKIITRLKKVHPDAKLALNSSSPFELLIALILAAQCTDEKVNEVTGSLLFKKYLTPADYVHAPAEELEADIRPTGFFRNKTKSIQRCCQQLIERFRGRVPDALEDLISLPGVGRKTANIVRGNAFGEPAIGVDTHVMRLSQRLGLTRHDDPDKIEADLTAIVPRPEQIHFCHLLQFHGRRVCIARKPKCYECVIGDLCPYPNKTPVPPQRPLRPAFGRTPGRR
;
A
#
# COMPACT_ATOMS: atom_id res chain seq x y z
N MET A 1 -21.50 40.78 -2.31
CA MET A 1 -20.74 40.13 -3.39
C MET A 1 -20.83 38.64 -3.20
N ARG A 2 -21.60 37.94 -4.06
CA ARG A 2 -21.75 36.47 -4.02
C ARG A 2 -20.52 35.88 -4.68
N THR A 3 -19.65 35.22 -3.91
CA THR A 3 -18.55 34.40 -4.44
C THR A 3 -19.13 33.26 -5.23
N ALA A 4 -18.85 33.24 -6.53
CA ALA A 4 -19.26 32.19 -7.44
C ALA A 4 -18.72 30.84 -6.94
N VAL A 5 -19.65 29.97 -6.54
CA VAL A 5 -19.38 28.56 -6.26
C VAL A 5 -18.94 27.94 -7.58
N LYS A 6 -17.65 27.69 -7.74
CA LYS A 6 -17.14 26.90 -8.88
C LYS A 6 -17.92 25.59 -8.95
N SER A 7 -18.54 25.32 -10.09
CA SER A 7 -19.28 24.09 -10.39
C SER A 7 -18.48 22.88 -9.91
N PRO A 8 -19.11 21.87 -9.28
CA PRO A 8 -18.42 20.69 -8.83
C PRO A 8 -17.82 20.02 -10.06
N ILE A 9 -16.49 20.06 -10.18
CA ILE A 9 -15.76 19.26 -11.16
C ILE A 9 -16.26 17.83 -10.93
N ASN A 10 -16.86 17.23 -11.96
CA ASN A 10 -17.33 15.85 -11.91
C ASN A 10 -16.21 14.98 -11.30
N ASN A 11 -16.48 14.28 -10.22
CA ASN A 11 -15.47 13.49 -9.49
C ASN A 11 -14.69 12.56 -10.41
N ARG A 12 -15.30 12.01 -11.46
CA ARG A 12 -14.63 11.17 -12.47
C ARG A 12 -13.57 11.93 -13.27
N GLN A 13 -13.85 13.17 -13.69
CA GLN A 13 -12.87 14.00 -14.42
C GLN A 13 -11.71 14.42 -13.48
N ARG A 14 -12.02 14.74 -12.24
CA ARG A 14 -11.01 15.09 -11.23
C ARG A 14 -10.08 13.93 -10.94
N ILE A 15 -10.61 12.73 -10.78
CA ILE A 15 -9.83 11.49 -10.56
C ILE A 15 -8.90 11.23 -11.74
N GLY A 16 -9.37 11.35 -12.98
CA GLY A 16 -8.52 11.17 -14.16
C GLY A 16 -7.31 12.11 -14.15
N LYS A 17 -7.51 13.39 -13.79
CA LYS A 17 -6.41 14.37 -13.64
C LYS A 17 -5.46 14.00 -12.51
N ILE A 18 -5.98 13.55 -11.37
CA ILE A 18 -5.17 13.10 -10.21
C ILE A 18 -4.28 11.93 -10.63
N ILE A 19 -4.85 10.88 -11.23
CA ILE A 19 -4.13 9.69 -11.68
C ILE A 19 -3.03 10.09 -12.68
N THR A 20 -3.36 10.87 -13.70
CA THR A 20 -2.40 11.29 -14.73
C THR A 20 -1.21 12.05 -14.13
N ARG A 21 -1.47 12.98 -13.19
CA ARG A 21 -0.39 13.75 -12.57
C ARG A 21 0.45 12.89 -11.62
N LEU A 22 -0.17 12.00 -10.84
CA LEU A 22 0.56 11.11 -9.93
C LEU A 22 1.41 10.10 -10.70
N LYS A 23 0.95 9.55 -11.82
CA LYS A 23 1.74 8.68 -12.70
C LYS A 23 3.03 9.35 -13.19
N LYS A 24 2.97 10.65 -13.50
CA LYS A 24 4.15 11.40 -13.96
C LYS A 24 5.23 11.55 -12.90
N VAL A 25 4.84 11.74 -11.62
CA VAL A 25 5.80 11.97 -10.53
C VAL A 25 6.14 10.72 -9.73
N HIS A 26 5.38 9.65 -9.91
CA HIS A 26 5.59 8.34 -9.30
C HIS A 26 5.54 7.24 -10.37
N PRO A 27 6.42 7.28 -11.40
CA PRO A 27 6.43 6.25 -12.46
C PRO A 27 6.82 4.86 -11.92
N ASP A 28 7.44 4.82 -10.76
CA ASP A 28 7.86 3.64 -10.01
C ASP A 28 6.79 3.10 -9.04
N ALA A 29 5.59 3.69 -9.03
CA ALA A 29 4.53 3.27 -8.13
C ALA A 29 4.01 1.87 -8.48
N LYS A 30 4.37 0.90 -7.64
CA LYS A 30 3.99 -0.51 -7.75
C LYS A 30 3.91 -1.15 -6.37
N LEU A 31 3.49 -2.39 -6.31
CA LEU A 31 3.59 -3.17 -5.09
C LEU A 31 5.05 -3.26 -4.64
N ALA A 32 5.31 -2.99 -3.36
CA ALA A 32 6.66 -3.01 -2.80
C ALA A 32 7.15 -4.43 -2.44
N LEU A 33 6.22 -5.38 -2.26
CA LEU A 33 6.56 -6.77 -1.97
C LEU A 33 7.03 -7.49 -3.24
N ASN A 34 8.13 -8.22 -3.12
CA ASN A 34 8.67 -9.06 -4.19
C ASN A 34 7.98 -10.44 -4.19
N SER A 35 7.47 -10.84 -5.34
CA SER A 35 6.85 -12.14 -5.53
C SER A 35 6.87 -12.53 -7.00
N SER A 36 7.00 -13.80 -7.33
CA SER A 36 6.97 -14.35 -8.68
C SER A 36 5.67 -15.09 -9.01
N SER A 37 4.83 -15.34 -8.01
CA SER A 37 3.58 -16.07 -8.15
C SER A 37 2.47 -15.50 -7.24
N PRO A 38 1.18 -15.79 -7.52
CA PRO A 38 0.08 -15.46 -6.61
C PRO A 38 0.27 -16.06 -5.21
N PHE A 39 0.86 -17.24 -5.11
CA PHE A 39 1.12 -17.91 -3.84
C PHE A 39 2.19 -17.17 -3.03
N GLU A 40 3.32 -16.87 -3.63
CA GLU A 40 4.36 -16.06 -2.96
C GLU A 40 3.83 -14.71 -2.51
N LEU A 41 3.01 -14.05 -3.34
CA LEU A 41 2.38 -12.78 -2.96
C LEU A 41 1.48 -12.94 -1.75
N LEU A 42 0.66 -13.99 -1.70
CA LEU A 42 -0.22 -14.27 -0.56
C LEU A 42 0.58 -14.47 0.73
N ILE A 43 1.63 -15.28 0.69
CA ILE A 43 2.52 -15.52 1.84
C ILE A 43 3.22 -14.21 2.27
N ALA A 44 3.79 -13.46 1.32
CA ALA A 44 4.42 -12.18 1.62
C ALA A 44 3.47 -11.18 2.29
N LEU A 45 2.21 -11.13 1.86
CA LEU A 45 1.18 -10.26 2.45
C LEU A 45 0.78 -10.69 3.88
N ILE A 46 0.72 -11.99 4.16
CA ILE A 46 0.51 -12.48 5.54
C ILE A 46 1.69 -12.06 6.42
N LEU A 47 2.92 -12.16 5.91
CA LEU A 47 4.13 -11.75 6.61
C LEU A 47 4.21 -10.21 6.80
N ALA A 48 3.62 -9.42 5.91
CA ALA A 48 3.63 -7.96 5.97
C ALA A 48 2.72 -7.36 7.06
N ALA A 49 1.89 -8.18 7.71
CA ALA A 49 1.10 -7.73 8.85
C ALA A 49 2.02 -7.20 9.96
N GLN A 50 1.94 -5.87 10.25
CA GLN A 50 2.77 -5.18 11.24
C GLN A 50 4.30 -5.37 11.01
N CYS A 51 4.72 -5.46 9.76
CA CYS A 51 6.11 -5.55 9.36
C CYS A 51 6.36 -4.62 8.15
N THR A 52 7.60 -4.17 7.97
CA THR A 52 7.95 -3.36 6.79
C THR A 52 8.12 -4.23 5.56
N ASP A 53 7.81 -3.65 4.38
CA ASP A 53 7.95 -4.36 3.10
C ASP A 53 9.41 -4.81 2.87
N GLU A 54 10.40 -3.98 3.27
CA GLU A 54 11.82 -4.28 3.16
C GLU A 54 12.20 -5.52 3.97
N LYS A 55 11.70 -5.63 5.21
CA LYS A 55 12.00 -6.78 6.06
C LYS A 55 11.34 -8.05 5.54
N VAL A 56 10.12 -7.95 5.02
CA VAL A 56 9.47 -9.09 4.37
C VAL A 56 10.27 -9.54 3.15
N ASN A 57 10.68 -8.61 2.28
CA ASN A 57 11.48 -8.93 1.09
C ASN A 57 12.84 -9.57 1.43
N GLU A 58 13.48 -9.12 2.53
CA GLU A 58 14.72 -9.73 3.04
C GLU A 58 14.48 -11.20 3.40
N VAL A 59 13.45 -11.50 4.18
CA VAL A 59 13.13 -12.86 4.65
C VAL A 59 12.70 -13.76 3.51
N THR A 60 11.82 -13.27 2.64
CA THR A 60 11.29 -14.07 1.51
C THR A 60 12.35 -14.33 0.45
N GLY A 61 13.19 -13.32 0.14
CA GLY A 61 14.21 -13.43 -0.90
C GLY A 61 15.45 -14.22 -0.49
N SER A 62 15.79 -14.25 0.81
CA SER A 62 17.00 -14.93 1.27
C SER A 62 16.85 -16.46 1.23
N LEU A 63 15.83 -16.99 1.85
CA LEU A 63 15.67 -18.44 2.02
C LEU A 63 14.23 -18.91 1.81
N LEU A 64 13.22 -18.18 2.32
CA LEU A 64 11.87 -18.68 2.49
C LEU A 64 11.26 -19.23 1.20
N PHE A 65 11.27 -18.44 0.11
CA PHE A 65 10.73 -18.83 -1.18
C PHE A 65 11.60 -19.82 -1.98
N LYS A 66 12.80 -20.14 -1.48
CA LYS A 66 13.63 -21.21 -2.01
C LYS A 66 13.40 -22.54 -1.29
N LYS A 67 13.00 -22.45 -0.03
CA LYS A 67 12.79 -23.60 0.86
C LYS A 67 11.37 -24.13 0.78
N TYR A 68 10.38 -23.24 0.70
CA TYR A 68 8.96 -23.57 0.70
C TYR A 68 8.32 -23.11 -0.61
N LEU A 69 8.25 -24.02 -1.60
CA LEU A 69 7.82 -23.70 -2.97
C LEU A 69 6.31 -23.88 -3.15
N THR A 70 5.71 -24.75 -2.37
CA THR A 70 4.30 -25.14 -2.48
C THR A 70 3.56 -25.01 -1.15
N PRO A 71 2.22 -24.94 -1.15
CA PRO A 71 1.44 -24.99 0.08
C PRO A 71 1.75 -26.22 0.94
N ALA A 72 2.05 -27.36 0.32
CA ALA A 72 2.37 -28.62 1.03
C ALA A 72 3.66 -28.49 1.85
N ASP A 73 4.67 -27.76 1.33
CA ASP A 73 5.93 -27.55 2.05
C ASP A 73 5.70 -26.80 3.37
N TYR A 74 4.84 -25.78 3.37
CA TYR A 74 4.48 -25.05 4.59
C TYR A 74 3.66 -25.89 5.58
N VAL A 75 2.78 -26.77 5.08
CA VAL A 75 1.96 -27.65 5.94
C VAL A 75 2.83 -28.69 6.63
N HIS A 76 3.79 -29.28 5.91
CA HIS A 76 4.66 -30.33 6.43
C HIS A 76 5.85 -29.78 7.24
N ALA A 77 6.15 -28.49 7.14
CA ALA A 77 7.23 -27.89 7.91
C ALA A 77 6.97 -27.99 9.42
N PRO A 78 7.95 -28.41 10.24
CA PRO A 78 7.85 -28.26 11.68
C PRO A 78 7.59 -26.80 12.06
N ALA A 79 6.65 -26.58 12.99
CA ALA A 79 6.26 -25.22 13.37
C ALA A 79 7.46 -24.39 13.86
N GLU A 80 8.32 -25.00 14.67
CA GLU A 80 9.52 -24.36 15.21
C GLU A 80 10.50 -23.92 14.13
N GLU A 81 10.62 -24.69 13.04
CA GLU A 81 11.49 -24.38 11.91
C GLU A 81 10.94 -23.18 11.13
N LEU A 82 9.66 -23.21 10.77
CA LEU A 82 9.02 -22.10 10.09
C LEU A 82 9.02 -20.81 10.96
N GLU A 83 8.79 -20.96 12.28
CA GLU A 83 8.89 -19.83 13.22
C GLU A 83 10.29 -19.22 13.22
N ALA A 84 11.35 -20.03 13.17
CA ALA A 84 12.72 -19.56 13.10
C ALA A 84 12.98 -18.79 11.80
N ASP A 85 12.54 -19.34 10.67
CA ASP A 85 12.73 -18.75 9.34
C ASP A 85 12.03 -17.40 9.18
N ILE A 86 10.83 -17.23 9.75
CA ILE A 86 10.05 -15.97 9.63
C ILE A 86 10.19 -15.05 10.84
N ARG A 87 10.99 -15.41 11.84
CA ARG A 87 11.16 -14.66 13.12
C ARG A 87 11.43 -13.17 12.92
N PRO A 88 12.25 -12.74 11.95
CA PRO A 88 12.54 -11.32 11.74
C PRO A 88 11.32 -10.47 11.34
N THR A 89 10.23 -11.09 10.88
CA THR A 89 9.00 -10.37 10.50
C THR A 89 8.12 -9.97 11.70
N GLY A 90 8.45 -10.43 12.91
CA GLY A 90 7.64 -10.21 14.13
C GLY A 90 6.34 -11.03 14.14
N PHE A 91 5.72 -11.16 15.30
CA PHE A 91 4.48 -11.95 15.50
C PHE A 91 4.54 -13.35 14.88
N PHE A 92 5.73 -13.91 14.75
CA PHE A 92 6.04 -15.09 13.97
C PHE A 92 5.19 -16.31 14.34
N ARG A 93 4.89 -16.55 15.62
CA ARG A 93 4.04 -17.69 16.06
C ARG A 93 2.62 -17.61 15.48
N ASN A 94 2.01 -16.42 15.49
CA ASN A 94 0.68 -16.24 14.91
C ASN A 94 0.72 -16.31 13.38
N LYS A 95 1.79 -15.77 12.75
CA LYS A 95 1.99 -15.85 11.32
C LYS A 95 2.22 -17.29 10.86
N THR A 96 3.03 -18.08 11.56
CA THR A 96 3.21 -19.51 11.28
C THR A 96 1.88 -20.24 11.28
N LYS A 97 1.08 -20.09 12.35
CA LYS A 97 -0.26 -20.70 12.42
C LYS A 97 -1.17 -20.25 11.28
N SER A 98 -1.17 -18.97 10.94
CA SER A 98 -1.98 -18.43 9.84
C SER A 98 -1.53 -19.00 8.49
N ILE A 99 -0.22 -19.02 8.22
CA ILE A 99 0.35 -19.55 6.98
C ILE A 99 0.03 -21.04 6.83
N GLN A 100 0.31 -21.85 7.85
CA GLN A 100 0.05 -23.30 7.78
C GLN A 100 -1.42 -23.60 7.56
N ARG A 101 -2.32 -22.94 8.28
CA ARG A 101 -3.78 -23.11 8.10
C ARG A 101 -4.25 -22.58 6.74
N CYS A 102 -3.70 -21.49 6.25
CA CYS A 102 -3.98 -20.95 4.92
C CYS A 102 -3.58 -21.98 3.85
N CYS A 103 -2.34 -22.50 3.93
CA CYS A 103 -1.84 -23.53 3.01
C CYS A 103 -2.65 -24.82 3.06
N GLN A 104 -3.06 -25.26 4.24
CA GLN A 104 -3.96 -26.41 4.39
C GLN A 104 -5.28 -26.18 3.65
N GLN A 105 -5.93 -25.03 3.83
CA GLN A 105 -7.17 -24.71 3.11
C GLN A 105 -6.97 -24.56 1.60
N LEU A 106 -5.82 -24.02 1.15
CA LEU A 106 -5.51 -24.00 -0.27
C LEU A 106 -5.48 -25.40 -0.86
N ILE A 107 -4.88 -26.37 -0.16
CA ILE A 107 -4.85 -27.77 -0.61
C ILE A 107 -6.25 -28.38 -0.63
N GLU A 108 -6.97 -28.27 0.48
CA GLU A 108 -8.27 -28.95 0.67
C GLU A 108 -9.38 -28.39 -0.24
N ARG A 109 -9.44 -27.07 -0.41
CA ARG A 109 -10.55 -26.40 -1.11
C ARG A 109 -10.21 -25.93 -2.50
N PHE A 110 -8.93 -25.59 -2.77
CA PHE A 110 -8.51 -24.93 -3.99
C PHE A 110 -7.42 -25.68 -4.76
N ARG A 111 -7.21 -26.98 -4.46
CA ARG A 111 -6.22 -27.85 -5.15
C ARG A 111 -4.80 -27.25 -5.13
N GLY A 112 -4.43 -26.62 -4.03
CA GLY A 112 -3.12 -25.96 -3.86
C GLY A 112 -2.95 -24.62 -4.61
N ARG A 113 -4.00 -24.06 -5.20
CA ARG A 113 -3.95 -22.80 -5.95
C ARG A 113 -4.57 -21.67 -5.15
N VAL A 114 -4.08 -20.45 -5.35
CA VAL A 114 -4.69 -19.25 -4.77
C VAL A 114 -5.94 -18.90 -5.58
N PRO A 115 -7.12 -18.76 -4.95
CA PRO A 115 -8.34 -18.34 -5.64
C PRO A 115 -8.28 -16.86 -6.02
N ASP A 116 -9.07 -16.44 -7.00
CA ASP A 116 -9.20 -15.05 -7.47
C ASP A 116 -10.48 -14.36 -6.97
N ALA A 117 -11.47 -15.15 -6.50
CA ALA A 117 -12.70 -14.59 -5.93
C ALA A 117 -12.45 -13.98 -4.56
N LEU A 118 -13.07 -12.80 -4.32
CA LEU A 118 -12.89 -12.04 -3.07
C LEU A 118 -13.31 -12.84 -1.83
N GLU A 119 -14.45 -13.50 -1.90
CA GLU A 119 -15.04 -14.28 -0.83
C GLU A 119 -14.18 -15.47 -0.45
N ASP A 120 -13.62 -16.16 -1.45
CA ASP A 120 -12.71 -17.27 -1.25
C ASP A 120 -11.40 -16.82 -0.59
N LEU A 121 -10.82 -15.72 -1.06
CA LEU A 121 -9.60 -15.15 -0.46
C LEU A 121 -9.82 -14.72 0.99
N ILE A 122 -10.92 -14.05 1.30
CA ILE A 122 -11.24 -13.61 2.69
C ILE A 122 -11.49 -14.81 3.60
N SER A 123 -11.94 -15.95 3.07
CA SER A 123 -12.15 -17.16 3.86
C SER A 123 -10.83 -17.79 4.34
N LEU A 124 -9.69 -17.44 3.74
CA LEU A 124 -8.39 -18.00 4.09
C LEU A 124 -7.86 -17.39 5.40
N PRO A 125 -7.29 -18.21 6.30
CA PRO A 125 -6.69 -17.72 7.54
C PRO A 125 -5.58 -16.72 7.32
N GLY A 126 -5.65 -15.58 8.01
CA GLY A 126 -4.67 -14.49 7.89
C GLY A 126 -4.89 -13.56 6.70
N VAL A 127 -5.97 -13.76 5.93
CA VAL A 127 -6.31 -12.95 4.76
C VAL A 127 -7.53 -12.08 5.07
N GLY A 128 -7.30 -10.80 5.30
CA GLY A 128 -8.37 -9.81 5.41
C GLY A 128 -8.75 -9.22 4.05
N ARG A 129 -9.84 -8.44 4.00
CA ARG A 129 -10.37 -7.81 2.78
C ARG A 129 -9.30 -6.99 2.03
N LYS A 130 -8.50 -6.19 2.73
CA LYS A 130 -7.38 -5.46 2.13
C LYS A 130 -6.38 -6.40 1.44
N THR A 131 -5.97 -7.46 2.11
CA THR A 131 -5.03 -8.46 1.58
C THR A 131 -5.61 -9.14 0.33
N ALA A 132 -6.87 -9.56 0.39
CA ALA A 132 -7.57 -10.17 -0.73
C ALA A 132 -7.60 -9.23 -1.96
N ASN A 133 -7.92 -7.95 -1.77
CA ASN A 133 -7.93 -6.97 -2.86
C ASN A 133 -6.52 -6.72 -3.45
N ILE A 134 -5.47 -6.73 -2.62
CA ILE A 134 -4.09 -6.61 -3.12
C ILE A 134 -3.72 -7.85 -3.95
N VAL A 135 -4.06 -9.05 -3.52
CA VAL A 135 -3.84 -10.30 -4.29
C VAL A 135 -4.59 -10.24 -5.61
N ARG A 136 -5.89 -9.93 -5.60
CA ARG A 136 -6.73 -9.83 -6.80
C ARG A 136 -6.15 -8.85 -7.82
N GLY A 137 -5.80 -7.66 -7.37
CA GLY A 137 -5.30 -6.62 -8.27
C GLY A 137 -3.90 -6.89 -8.82
N ASN A 138 -2.97 -7.41 -8.00
CA ASN A 138 -1.58 -7.55 -8.42
C ASN A 138 -1.26 -8.91 -9.04
N ALA A 139 -1.92 -9.98 -8.59
CA ALA A 139 -1.64 -11.33 -9.09
C ALA A 139 -2.57 -11.76 -10.23
N PHE A 140 -3.81 -11.27 -10.23
CA PHE A 140 -4.82 -11.67 -11.22
C PHE A 140 -5.24 -10.54 -12.17
N GLY A 141 -4.78 -9.29 -11.94
CA GLY A 141 -5.15 -8.15 -12.78
C GLY A 141 -6.62 -7.71 -12.63
N GLU A 142 -7.31 -8.21 -11.59
CA GLU A 142 -8.70 -7.87 -11.32
C GLU A 142 -8.82 -6.43 -10.79
N PRO A 143 -9.87 -5.70 -11.18
CA PRO A 143 -10.15 -4.40 -10.61
C PRO A 143 -10.38 -4.52 -9.10
N ALA A 144 -9.51 -3.89 -8.31
CA ALA A 144 -9.58 -3.97 -6.85
C ALA A 144 -9.01 -2.72 -6.18
N ILE A 145 -9.61 -2.33 -5.05
CA ILE A 145 -9.16 -1.23 -4.20
C ILE A 145 -8.69 -1.81 -2.86
N GLY A 146 -7.40 -1.76 -2.60
CA GLY A 146 -6.84 -2.14 -1.30
C GLY A 146 -6.70 -0.93 -0.39
N VAL A 147 -7.58 -0.77 0.60
CA VAL A 147 -7.57 0.38 1.50
C VAL A 147 -6.57 0.15 2.64
N ASP A 148 -5.45 0.85 2.59
CA ASP A 148 -4.49 0.95 3.69
C ASP A 148 -4.55 2.33 4.35
N THR A 149 -3.69 2.58 5.33
CA THR A 149 -3.63 3.87 6.04
C THR A 149 -3.28 5.04 5.12
N HIS A 150 -2.53 4.83 4.04
CA HIS A 150 -2.22 5.86 3.05
C HIS A 150 -3.42 6.12 2.15
N VAL A 151 -4.02 5.08 1.59
CA VAL A 151 -5.23 5.18 0.75
C VAL A 151 -6.34 5.86 1.53
N MET A 152 -6.63 5.43 2.76
CA MET A 152 -7.62 6.04 3.65
C MET A 152 -7.35 7.54 3.82
N ARG A 153 -6.16 7.90 4.32
CA ARG A 153 -5.80 9.29 4.59
C ARG A 153 -5.90 10.20 3.37
N LEU A 154 -5.35 9.73 2.23
CA LEU A 154 -5.33 10.55 1.03
C LEU A 154 -6.73 10.65 0.41
N SER A 155 -7.52 9.60 0.42
CA SER A 155 -8.90 9.64 -0.07
C SER A 155 -9.75 10.64 0.69
N GLN A 156 -9.61 10.70 2.01
CA GLN A 156 -10.27 11.70 2.85
C GLN A 156 -9.76 13.11 2.55
N ARG A 157 -8.43 13.33 2.50
CA ARG A 157 -7.86 14.66 2.21
C ARG A 157 -8.21 15.16 0.81
N LEU A 158 -8.29 14.26 -0.15
CA LEU A 158 -8.71 14.55 -1.51
C LEU A 158 -10.23 14.72 -1.64
N GLY A 159 -10.99 14.48 -0.56
CA GLY A 159 -12.46 14.57 -0.58
C GLY A 159 -13.09 13.56 -1.54
N LEU A 160 -12.49 12.38 -1.69
CA LEU A 160 -13.00 11.27 -2.49
C LEU A 160 -13.96 10.39 -1.69
N THR A 161 -13.87 10.45 -0.37
CA THR A 161 -14.75 9.80 0.60
C THR A 161 -14.95 10.71 1.82
N ARG A 162 -16.01 10.46 2.57
CA ARG A 162 -16.26 11.06 3.89
C ARG A 162 -16.21 10.03 5.01
N HIS A 163 -15.99 8.77 4.65
CA HIS A 163 -15.94 7.65 5.58
C HIS A 163 -14.56 7.48 6.20
N ASP A 164 -14.51 6.86 7.35
CA ASP A 164 -13.32 6.39 8.09
C ASP A 164 -13.26 4.85 8.17
N ASP A 165 -14.31 4.19 7.71
CA ASP A 165 -14.41 2.75 7.58
C ASP A 165 -13.78 2.28 6.26
N PRO A 166 -12.80 1.33 6.27
CA PRO A 166 -12.12 0.88 5.08
C PRO A 166 -13.04 0.30 4.00
N ASP A 167 -14.09 -0.44 4.37
CA ASP A 167 -14.97 -1.09 3.41
C ASP A 167 -15.85 -0.06 2.70
N LYS A 168 -16.29 0.99 3.42
CA LYS A 168 -17.02 2.11 2.83
C LYS A 168 -16.13 2.95 1.92
N ILE A 169 -14.87 3.16 2.31
CA ILE A 169 -13.87 3.85 1.46
C ILE A 169 -13.63 3.05 0.18
N GLU A 170 -13.48 1.73 0.28
CA GLU A 170 -13.35 0.84 -0.87
C GLU A 170 -14.53 1.00 -1.83
N ALA A 171 -15.76 1.00 -1.32
CA ALA A 171 -16.98 1.18 -2.11
C ALA A 171 -17.00 2.54 -2.83
N ASP A 172 -16.70 3.64 -2.10
CA ASP A 172 -16.64 4.99 -2.66
C ASP A 172 -15.61 5.08 -3.79
N LEU A 173 -14.41 4.55 -3.57
CA LEU A 173 -13.33 4.60 -4.57
C LEU A 173 -13.63 3.69 -5.77
N THR A 174 -14.20 2.52 -5.56
CA THR A 174 -14.61 1.60 -6.62
C THR A 174 -15.62 2.24 -7.57
N ALA A 175 -16.52 3.06 -7.04
CA ALA A 175 -17.55 3.75 -7.83
C ALA A 175 -16.99 4.87 -8.73
N ILE A 176 -15.88 5.49 -8.37
CA ILE A 176 -15.35 6.69 -9.04
C ILE A 176 -14.03 6.46 -9.76
N VAL A 177 -13.20 5.48 -9.36
CA VAL A 177 -11.94 5.16 -10.02
C VAL A 177 -12.19 4.21 -11.19
N PRO A 178 -11.69 4.50 -12.42
CA PRO A 178 -11.84 3.59 -13.55
C PRO A 178 -11.31 2.19 -13.22
N ARG A 179 -12.07 1.15 -13.58
CA ARG A 179 -11.74 -0.24 -13.26
C ARG A 179 -10.29 -0.63 -13.54
N PRO A 180 -9.70 -0.34 -14.72
CA PRO A 180 -8.30 -0.71 -15.00
C PRO A 180 -7.27 0.03 -14.16
N GLU A 181 -7.67 1.14 -13.53
CA GLU A 181 -6.77 2.00 -12.74
C GLU A 181 -6.81 1.70 -11.24
N GLN A 182 -7.75 0.88 -10.76
CA GLN A 182 -8.06 0.77 -9.33
C GLN A 182 -6.87 0.34 -8.48
N ILE A 183 -6.22 -0.77 -8.80
CA ILE A 183 -5.07 -1.21 -8.01
C ILE A 183 -3.86 -0.28 -8.15
N HIS A 184 -3.62 0.22 -9.36
CA HIS A 184 -2.53 1.17 -9.58
C HIS A 184 -2.77 2.50 -8.87
N PHE A 185 -4.02 2.97 -8.79
CA PHE A 185 -4.38 4.15 -8.01
C PHE A 185 -4.04 3.99 -6.52
N CYS A 186 -4.25 2.82 -5.95
CA CYS A 186 -3.83 2.53 -4.58
C CYS A 186 -2.31 2.68 -4.42
N HIS A 187 -1.51 2.14 -5.35
CA HIS A 187 -0.06 2.29 -5.32
C HIS A 187 0.37 3.76 -5.46
N LEU A 188 -0.25 4.53 -6.36
CA LEU A 188 0.00 5.95 -6.50
C LEU A 188 -0.28 6.72 -5.20
N LEU A 189 -1.38 6.42 -4.51
CA LEU A 189 -1.70 7.04 -3.22
C LEU A 189 -0.72 6.62 -2.12
N GLN A 190 -0.28 5.36 -2.09
CA GLN A 190 0.74 4.90 -1.14
C GLN A 190 2.06 5.65 -1.34
N PHE A 191 2.57 5.72 -2.58
CA PHE A 191 3.81 6.41 -2.91
C PHE A 191 3.72 7.91 -2.61
N HIS A 192 2.65 8.56 -3.03
CA HIS A 192 2.41 9.97 -2.73
C HIS A 192 2.27 10.22 -1.24
N GLY A 193 1.63 9.31 -0.52
CA GLY A 193 1.46 9.37 0.93
C GLY A 193 2.75 9.18 1.72
N ARG A 194 3.69 8.41 1.22
CA ARG A 194 5.03 8.23 1.81
C ARG A 194 5.96 9.41 1.52
N ARG A 195 5.91 9.99 0.32
CA ARG A 195 6.86 10.99 -0.18
C ARG A 195 6.43 12.44 0.04
N VAL A 196 5.15 12.74 -0.17
CA VAL A 196 4.61 14.11 -0.20
C VAL A 196 3.49 14.32 0.80
N CYS A 197 2.39 13.59 0.68
CA CYS A 197 1.21 13.73 1.54
C CYS A 197 1.36 12.95 2.85
N ILE A 198 2.47 13.15 3.56
CA ILE A 198 2.77 12.47 4.83
C ILE A 198 1.74 12.81 5.91
N ALA A 199 1.65 11.97 6.97
CA ALA A 199 0.61 12.10 7.98
C ALA A 199 0.69 13.42 8.74
N ARG A 200 1.89 13.77 9.23
CA ARG A 200 2.17 15.02 9.93
C ARG A 200 2.92 15.97 9.00
N LYS A 201 2.45 17.25 8.90
CA LYS A 201 3.05 18.30 8.08
C LYS A 201 3.27 17.87 6.62
N PRO A 202 2.19 17.57 5.85
CA PRO A 202 2.31 17.18 4.45
C PRO A 202 2.98 18.29 3.64
N LYS A 203 3.77 17.94 2.62
CA LYS A 203 4.46 18.90 1.76
C LYS A 203 3.52 19.45 0.68
N CYS A 204 2.44 20.14 1.10
CA CYS A 204 1.42 20.63 0.18
C CYS A 204 1.97 21.63 -0.85
N TYR A 205 3.04 22.34 -0.53
CA TYR A 205 3.74 23.28 -1.41
C TYR A 205 4.50 22.61 -2.56
N GLU A 206 4.81 21.32 -2.45
CA GLU A 206 5.43 20.51 -3.53
C GLU A 206 4.40 19.61 -4.26
N CYS A 207 3.13 19.62 -3.81
CA CYS A 207 2.13 18.65 -4.24
C CYS A 207 1.59 18.96 -5.64
N VAL A 208 1.86 18.11 -6.61
CA VAL A 208 1.42 18.25 -8.01
C VAL A 208 -0.10 18.20 -8.22
N ILE A 209 -0.84 17.76 -7.22
CA ILE A 209 -2.29 17.72 -7.21
C ILE A 209 -2.90 18.68 -6.18
N GLY A 210 -2.12 19.65 -5.70
CA GLY A 210 -2.53 20.59 -4.66
C GLY A 210 -3.73 21.45 -5.06
N ASP A 211 -3.85 21.83 -6.33
CA ASP A 211 -4.98 22.57 -6.90
C ASP A 211 -6.27 21.74 -7.00
N LEU A 212 -6.14 20.41 -7.09
CA LEU A 212 -7.25 19.46 -7.12
C LEU A 212 -7.67 18.98 -5.72
N CYS A 213 -6.90 19.33 -4.68
CA CYS A 213 -7.09 18.85 -3.31
C CYS A 213 -7.89 19.89 -2.49
N PRO A 214 -9.06 19.53 -1.93
CA PRO A 214 -9.87 20.42 -1.08
C PRO A 214 -9.39 20.51 0.37
N TYR A 215 -8.33 19.78 0.76
CA TYR A 215 -7.85 19.73 2.15
C TYR A 215 -7.61 21.12 2.72
N PRO A 216 -8.31 21.52 3.82
CA PRO A 216 -8.26 22.89 4.31
C PRO A 216 -6.95 23.25 5.01
N ASN A 217 -6.30 22.27 5.63
CA ASN A 217 -5.10 22.49 6.43
C ASN A 217 -3.81 22.24 5.62
N LYS A 218 -3.72 22.85 4.42
CA LYS A 218 -2.53 22.75 3.58
C LYS A 218 -1.34 23.42 4.26
N THR A 219 -0.20 22.74 4.26
CA THR A 219 1.05 23.30 4.78
C THR A 219 1.58 24.38 3.83
N PRO A 220 1.87 25.59 4.31
CA PRO A 220 2.46 26.66 3.50
C PRO A 220 3.91 26.33 3.12
N VAL A 221 4.45 27.07 2.16
CA VAL A 221 5.88 27.02 1.82
C VAL A 221 6.70 27.34 3.07
N PRO A 222 7.67 26.48 3.46
CA PRO A 222 8.54 26.78 4.58
C PRO A 222 9.32 28.07 4.34
N PRO A 223 9.53 28.92 5.36
CA PRO A 223 10.40 30.08 5.22
C PRO A 223 11.81 29.64 4.80
N GLN A 224 12.37 30.29 3.80
CA GLN A 224 13.76 30.05 3.39
C GLN A 224 14.67 30.29 4.59
N ARG A 225 15.46 29.29 4.99
CA ARG A 225 16.52 29.50 5.98
C ARG A 225 17.49 30.55 5.40
N PRO A 226 17.75 31.69 6.10
CA PRO A 226 18.80 32.60 5.66
C PRO A 226 20.10 31.80 5.55
N LEU A 227 20.80 31.99 4.43
CA LEU A 227 22.15 31.44 4.24
C LEU A 227 23.00 31.89 5.44
N ARG A 228 23.52 30.95 6.23
CA ARG A 228 24.51 31.27 7.25
C ARG A 228 25.65 31.98 6.54
N PRO A 229 26.03 33.20 6.95
CA PRO A 229 27.23 33.85 6.40
C PRO A 229 28.40 32.89 6.60
N ALA A 230 29.17 32.65 5.54
CA ALA A 230 30.41 31.89 5.64
C ALA A 230 31.29 32.61 6.66
N PHE A 231 31.55 31.96 7.79
CA PHE A 231 32.51 32.45 8.78
C PHE A 231 33.86 32.60 8.05
N GLY A 232 34.26 33.88 7.83
CA GLY A 232 35.57 34.24 7.34
C GLY A 232 36.62 33.59 8.22
N ARG A 233 37.51 32.80 7.64
CA ARG A 233 38.74 32.34 8.29
C ARG A 233 39.51 33.62 8.69
N THR A 234 39.62 33.89 9.97
CA THR A 234 40.56 34.89 10.49
C THR A 234 41.97 34.44 10.12
N PRO A 235 42.81 35.29 9.46
CA PRO A 235 44.19 34.96 9.21
C PRO A 235 44.92 34.85 10.56
N GLY A 236 45.57 33.72 10.80
CA GLY A 236 46.42 33.50 11.96
C GLY A 236 47.52 34.60 12.02
N ARG A 237 47.62 35.30 13.15
CA ARG A 237 48.80 36.09 13.50
C ARG A 237 49.99 35.15 13.72
N ARG A 238 51.05 35.46 13.03
CA ARG A 238 52.40 34.94 13.32
C ARG A 238 52.93 35.60 14.59
#